data_3593c7d1a86439b9e2400793359a8106
#
_entry.id   3593c7d1a86439b9e2400793359a8106
#
_cell.length_a   1.000
_cell.length_b   1.000
_cell.length_c   1.000
_cell.angle_alpha   90.00
_cell.angle_beta   90.00
_cell.angle_gamma   90.00
#
_symmetry.space_group_name_H-M   'P 1'
#
loop_
_entity.id
_entity.type
_entity.pdbx_description
1 polymer ?
#
loop_
_entity_poly.entity_id
_entity_poly.type
_entity_poly.pdbx_seq_one_letter_code
_entity_poly.pdbx_strand_id
1 'polypeptide(L)'
;MHLDPDPHCINATVWPLNFQRRVFGNFCPAVILTLFLRLEFVQPDWFKQYIDVKPEYHTCRVGGATIAYQHWKNTGKPALLFVHGHAAHAHWWDFIAPAFVQKYDVVAIDSSGSGESDHRKEYSAALFAQEISACISAAHLNATVVIGHSFGGTMTRIAAHLYPEQLDSIVIVDSALPPEKSSRRPLPVPKLKSRCYESMEQGKRRFRLRPPQSCDNKFILDYLAGHSLKKTPKGFEFKLDGAVFAKMALTEKFPAAADMVRDMQIPVGFIYGEKSRFFPPTIAEELAISLDPTLIRVIPDAHHHVFLDQPLRFIEALKDLIPQLNS
;
A
#
# COMPACT_ATOMS: atom_id res chain seq x y z
N MET A 1 -23.50 -30.13 -25.83
CA MET A 1 -22.76 -28.90 -25.47
C MET A 1 -22.60 -28.94 -23.95
N HIS A 2 -21.47 -29.42 -23.48
CA HIS A 2 -21.15 -29.49 -22.06
C HIS A 2 -20.56 -28.15 -21.62
N LEU A 3 -21.12 -27.57 -20.56
CA LEU A 3 -20.56 -26.44 -19.85
C LEU A 3 -19.68 -27.00 -18.72
N ASP A 4 -18.38 -26.77 -18.80
CA ASP A 4 -17.43 -27.06 -17.73
C ASP A 4 -17.69 -26.18 -16.50
N PRO A 5 -17.68 -26.73 -15.29
CA PRO A 5 -17.78 -25.93 -14.07
C PRO A 5 -16.42 -25.34 -13.70
N ASP A 6 -16.45 -24.06 -13.32
CA ASP A 6 -15.37 -23.22 -12.82
C ASP A 6 -14.62 -23.87 -11.62
N PRO A 7 -13.27 -24.04 -11.66
CA PRO A 7 -12.49 -24.73 -10.63
C PRO A 7 -12.11 -23.89 -9.41
N HIS A 8 -12.73 -22.76 -9.13
CA HIS A 8 -12.42 -21.90 -7.97
C HIS A 8 -13.47 -21.97 -6.85
N CYS A 9 -14.09 -23.11 -6.65
CA CYS A 9 -14.87 -23.35 -5.43
C CYS A 9 -13.93 -23.68 -4.26
N ILE A 10 -13.96 -22.80 -3.30
CA ILE A 10 -13.36 -22.78 -1.97
C ILE A 10 -13.35 -24.16 -1.34
N ASN A 11 -12.16 -24.71 -1.09
CA ASN A 11 -11.95 -25.82 -0.17
C ASN A 11 -12.19 -25.34 1.27
N ALA A 12 -13.43 -25.40 1.72
CA ALA A 12 -13.75 -25.38 3.14
C ALA A 12 -13.14 -26.65 3.74
N THR A 13 -12.13 -26.50 4.60
CA THR A 13 -11.58 -27.59 5.40
C THR A 13 -12.69 -28.14 6.27
N VAL A 14 -13.31 -29.25 5.83
CA VAL A 14 -14.36 -29.93 6.58
C VAL A 14 -13.69 -30.66 7.73
N TRP A 15 -13.75 -30.08 8.91
CA TRP A 15 -13.35 -30.75 10.14
C TRP A 15 -14.18 -32.00 10.37
N PRO A 16 -13.60 -33.15 10.85
CA PRO A 16 -14.34 -34.36 11.09
C PRO A 16 -15.57 -34.11 12.01
N LEU A 17 -16.70 -34.68 11.65
CA LEU A 17 -17.97 -34.55 12.38
C LEU A 17 -17.88 -34.74 13.91
N ASN A 18 -16.94 -35.56 14.35
CA ASN A 18 -16.66 -35.79 15.77
C ASN A 18 -16.00 -34.63 16.49
N PHE A 19 -15.25 -33.75 15.78
CA PHE A 19 -14.64 -32.55 16.34
C PHE A 19 -15.69 -31.45 16.48
N GLN A 20 -16.59 -31.32 15.51
CA GLN A 20 -17.69 -30.33 15.54
C GLN A 20 -18.63 -30.56 16.72
N ARG A 21 -18.99 -31.84 17.02
CA ARG A 21 -19.85 -32.17 18.17
C ARG A 21 -19.20 -31.92 19.53
N ARG A 22 -17.88 -32.03 19.64
CA ARG A 22 -17.15 -31.80 20.91
C ARG A 22 -17.02 -30.34 21.29
N VAL A 23 -16.96 -29.43 20.31
CA VAL A 23 -16.72 -27.99 20.53
C VAL A 23 -18.02 -27.19 20.49
N PHE A 24 -18.99 -27.57 19.65
CA PHE A 24 -20.17 -26.76 19.36
C PHE A 24 -21.52 -27.42 19.74
N GLY A 25 -21.53 -28.62 20.30
CA GLY A 25 -22.76 -29.29 20.69
C GLY A 25 -23.74 -29.50 19.53
N ASN A 26 -25.04 -29.27 19.79
CA ASN A 26 -26.13 -29.44 18.82
C ASN A 26 -26.50 -28.17 18.02
N PHE A 27 -25.56 -27.25 17.83
CA PHE A 27 -25.85 -26.07 17.01
C PHE A 27 -26.05 -26.42 15.52
N CYS A 28 -27.03 -25.77 14.90
CA CYS A 28 -27.30 -25.90 13.48
C CYS A 28 -26.06 -25.49 12.66
N PRO A 29 -25.66 -26.25 11.63
CA PRO A 29 -24.52 -25.91 10.74
C PRO A 29 -24.56 -24.48 10.20
N ALA A 30 -25.75 -23.94 9.91
CA ALA A 30 -25.93 -22.56 9.48
C ALA A 30 -25.55 -21.54 10.57
N VAL A 31 -25.78 -21.84 11.85
CA VAL A 31 -25.43 -21.00 12.99
C VAL A 31 -23.90 -21.03 13.19
N ILE A 32 -23.29 -22.21 13.06
CA ILE A 32 -21.83 -22.39 13.14
C ILE A 32 -21.17 -21.60 12.00
N LEU A 33 -21.66 -21.73 10.78
CA LEU A 33 -21.14 -20.98 9.61
C LEU A 33 -21.30 -19.47 9.79
N THR A 34 -22.43 -19.02 10.33
CA THR A 34 -22.67 -17.60 10.63
C THR A 34 -21.76 -17.07 11.72
N LEU A 35 -21.46 -17.88 12.75
CA LEU A 35 -20.51 -17.55 13.81
C LEU A 35 -19.07 -17.47 13.26
N PHE A 36 -18.65 -18.43 12.44
CA PHE A 36 -17.34 -18.40 11.78
C PHE A 36 -17.19 -17.18 10.85
N LEU A 37 -18.19 -16.87 10.02
CA LEU A 37 -18.21 -15.68 9.18
C LEU A 37 -18.19 -14.38 9.98
N ARG A 38 -18.77 -14.35 11.19
CA ARG A 38 -18.68 -13.18 12.09
C ARG A 38 -17.30 -13.07 12.75
N LEU A 39 -16.65 -14.20 13.06
CA LEU A 39 -15.30 -14.18 13.68
C LEU A 39 -14.21 -13.69 12.70
N GLU A 40 -14.36 -13.92 11.42
CA GLU A 40 -13.40 -13.43 10.39
C GLU A 40 -13.31 -11.90 10.31
N PHE A 41 -14.33 -11.17 10.79
CA PHE A 41 -14.40 -9.71 10.79
C PHE A 41 -14.23 -9.07 12.17
N VAL A 42 -13.89 -9.86 13.19
CA VAL A 42 -13.58 -9.30 14.51
C VAL A 42 -12.26 -8.55 14.41
N GLN A 43 -12.34 -7.23 14.58
CA GLN A 43 -11.17 -6.37 14.61
C GLN A 43 -10.42 -6.54 15.92
N PRO A 44 -9.11 -6.87 15.91
CA PRO A 44 -8.27 -6.91 17.10
C PRO A 44 -8.19 -5.53 17.77
N ASP A 45 -7.95 -5.52 19.08
CA ASP A 45 -7.92 -4.27 19.84
C ASP A 45 -6.82 -3.31 19.38
N TRP A 46 -5.64 -3.82 19.01
CA TRP A 46 -4.57 -3.00 18.46
C TRP A 46 -5.01 -2.25 17.18
N PHE A 47 -5.77 -2.92 16.30
CA PHE A 47 -6.25 -2.31 15.06
C PHE A 47 -7.26 -1.19 15.36
N LYS A 48 -8.22 -1.44 16.25
CA LYS A 48 -9.19 -0.42 16.70
C LYS A 48 -8.46 0.79 17.30
N GLN A 49 -7.51 0.54 18.21
CA GLN A 49 -6.71 1.61 18.83
C GLN A 49 -6.02 2.48 17.80
N TYR A 50 -5.45 1.90 16.75
CA TYR A 50 -4.76 2.67 15.71
C TYR A 50 -5.74 3.43 14.82
N ILE A 51 -6.79 2.79 14.30
CA ILE A 51 -7.75 3.48 13.43
C ILE A 51 -8.59 4.53 14.16
N ASP A 52 -8.60 4.53 15.50
CA ASP A 52 -9.26 5.56 16.30
C ASP A 52 -8.43 6.85 16.43
N VAL A 53 -7.12 6.80 16.18
CA VAL A 53 -6.25 7.99 16.09
C VAL A 53 -6.48 8.67 14.73
N LYS A 54 -7.37 9.66 14.70
CA LYS A 54 -7.78 10.30 13.45
C LYS A 54 -6.78 11.33 12.95
N PRO A 55 -6.46 11.35 11.64
CA PRO A 55 -5.71 12.42 11.02
C PRO A 55 -6.58 13.66 10.76
N GLU A 56 -5.93 14.78 10.53
CA GLU A 56 -6.50 15.91 9.79
C GLU A 56 -6.45 15.60 8.28
N TYR A 57 -7.41 16.15 7.52
CA TYR A 57 -7.49 15.99 6.07
C TYR A 57 -7.16 17.30 5.38
N HIS A 58 -6.19 17.26 4.50
CA HIS A 58 -5.67 18.43 3.80
C HIS A 58 -5.55 18.18 2.29
N THR A 59 -5.29 19.24 1.55
CA THR A 59 -5.02 19.17 0.11
C THR A 59 -3.92 20.11 -0.31
N CYS A 60 -3.20 19.79 -1.38
CA CYS A 60 -2.33 20.71 -2.11
C CYS A 60 -2.64 20.67 -3.61
N ARG A 61 -2.04 21.56 -4.39
CA ARG A 61 -2.28 21.66 -5.84
C ARG A 61 -1.02 21.32 -6.62
N VAL A 62 -1.14 20.39 -7.57
CA VAL A 62 -0.03 19.98 -8.44
C VAL A 62 -0.52 19.84 -9.88
N GLY A 63 0.06 20.59 -10.81
CA GLY A 63 -0.26 20.48 -12.22
C GLY A 63 -1.77 20.56 -12.53
N GLY A 64 -2.48 21.45 -11.83
CA GLY A 64 -3.92 21.66 -11.99
C GLY A 64 -4.81 20.67 -11.23
N ALA A 65 -4.27 19.58 -10.65
CA ALA A 65 -5.02 18.63 -9.84
C ALA A 65 -4.92 18.92 -8.34
N THR A 66 -5.98 18.59 -7.61
CA THR A 66 -6.03 18.59 -6.15
C THR A 66 -5.48 17.25 -5.66
N ILE A 67 -4.50 17.30 -4.77
CA ILE A 67 -3.87 16.13 -4.14
C ILE A 67 -4.25 16.14 -2.67
N ALA A 68 -4.95 15.11 -2.23
CA ALA A 68 -5.39 14.95 -0.85
C ALA A 68 -4.31 14.23 -0.02
N TYR A 69 -4.24 14.56 1.26
CA TYR A 69 -3.41 13.84 2.21
C TYR A 69 -3.99 13.86 3.62
N GLN A 70 -3.67 12.83 4.36
CA GLN A 70 -3.94 12.69 5.78
C GLN A 70 -2.73 13.17 6.57
N HIS A 71 -2.95 13.85 7.70
CA HIS A 71 -1.90 14.42 8.53
C HIS A 71 -2.16 14.15 10.02
N TRP A 72 -1.41 13.27 10.63
CA TRP A 72 -1.32 13.08 12.09
C TRP A 72 -0.25 14.05 12.61
N LYS A 73 -0.66 15.30 12.83
CA LYS A 73 0.22 16.43 13.08
C LYS A 73 0.94 16.35 14.42
N ASN A 74 2.27 16.47 14.38
CA ASN A 74 3.14 16.60 15.55
C ASN A 74 4.25 17.61 15.23
N THR A 75 3.89 18.88 15.20
CA THR A 75 4.71 20.01 14.73
C THR A 75 6.08 20.05 15.43
N GLY A 76 7.13 20.22 14.64
CA GLY A 76 8.53 20.35 15.12
C GLY A 76 9.23 19.00 15.33
N LYS A 77 8.57 17.88 15.03
CA LYS A 77 9.21 16.55 14.99
C LYS A 77 9.71 16.24 13.58
N PRO A 78 10.69 15.32 13.44
CA PRO A 78 11.02 14.73 12.14
C PRO A 78 9.78 14.12 11.50
N ALA A 79 9.71 14.10 10.18
CA ALA A 79 8.51 13.70 9.49
C ALA A 79 8.61 12.32 8.84
N LEU A 80 7.47 11.62 8.76
CA LEU A 80 7.27 10.43 7.94
C LEU A 80 6.18 10.70 6.91
N LEU A 81 6.49 10.50 5.64
CA LEU A 81 5.52 10.57 4.55
C LEU A 81 5.31 9.20 3.94
N PHE A 82 4.11 8.66 4.04
CA PHE A 82 3.73 7.38 3.47
C PHE A 82 3.12 7.54 2.07
N VAL A 83 3.65 6.78 1.10
CA VAL A 83 3.20 6.75 -0.30
C VAL A 83 2.69 5.37 -0.65
N HIS A 84 1.42 5.27 -1.00
CA HIS A 84 0.75 4.01 -1.27
C HIS A 84 1.11 3.41 -2.65
N GLY A 85 0.85 2.11 -2.82
CA GLY A 85 1.02 1.38 -4.07
C GLY A 85 -0.13 1.62 -5.07
N HIS A 86 -0.01 1.00 -6.25
CA HIS A 86 -1.09 1.04 -7.24
C HIS A 86 -2.38 0.42 -6.71
N ALA A 87 -3.50 1.05 -7.03
CA ALA A 87 -4.85 0.67 -6.58
C ALA A 87 -5.07 0.71 -5.07
N ALA A 88 -4.17 1.37 -4.33
CA ALA A 88 -4.30 1.69 -2.93
C ALA A 88 -4.65 3.18 -2.74
N HIS A 89 -4.69 3.65 -1.50
CA HIS A 89 -4.96 5.04 -1.10
C HIS A 89 -4.44 5.30 0.32
N ALA A 90 -4.44 6.55 0.78
CA ALA A 90 -3.86 6.95 2.06
C ALA A 90 -4.39 6.15 3.28
N HIS A 91 -5.66 5.75 3.27
CA HIS A 91 -6.24 4.92 4.33
C HIS A 91 -5.60 3.52 4.50
N TRP A 92 -4.71 3.10 3.58
CA TRP A 92 -3.91 1.88 3.76
C TRP A 92 -2.88 2.04 4.88
N TRP A 93 -2.66 3.27 5.35
CA TRP A 93 -1.74 3.61 6.41
C TRP A 93 -2.41 3.91 7.76
N ASP A 94 -3.75 3.93 7.83
CA ASP A 94 -4.51 4.28 9.05
C ASP A 94 -4.22 3.36 10.25
N PHE A 95 -3.80 2.13 10.00
CA PHE A 95 -3.45 1.16 11.04
C PHE A 95 -1.92 0.97 11.18
N ILE A 96 -1.12 1.81 10.52
CA ILE A 96 0.35 1.83 10.58
C ILE A 96 0.84 3.19 11.10
N ALA A 97 0.42 4.28 10.48
CA ALA A 97 0.84 5.64 10.79
C ALA A 97 0.71 6.01 12.28
N PRO A 98 -0.39 5.66 12.97
CA PRO A 98 -0.56 5.98 14.39
C PRO A 98 0.51 5.42 15.32
N ALA A 99 1.21 4.35 14.94
CA ALA A 99 2.31 3.79 15.72
C ALA A 99 3.53 4.73 15.85
N PHE A 100 3.58 5.81 15.06
CA PHE A 100 4.70 6.73 14.93
C PHE A 100 4.41 8.14 15.44
N VAL A 101 3.14 8.51 15.65
CA VAL A 101 2.70 9.90 15.96
C VAL A 101 3.29 10.48 17.25
N GLN A 102 3.78 9.65 18.16
CA GLN A 102 4.44 10.14 19.38
C GLN A 102 5.81 10.75 19.12
N LYS A 103 6.51 10.30 18.08
CA LYS A 103 7.88 10.68 17.78
C LYS A 103 8.02 11.46 16.47
N TYR A 104 7.05 11.38 15.58
CA TYR A 104 7.12 11.91 14.22
C TYR A 104 5.87 12.73 13.87
N ASP A 105 6.05 13.67 12.97
CA ASP A 105 4.98 14.32 12.22
C ASP A 105 4.63 13.41 11.03
N VAL A 106 3.41 12.86 10.97
CA VAL A 106 3.12 11.74 10.06
C VAL A 106 2.10 12.15 9.01
N VAL A 107 2.42 11.91 7.75
CA VAL A 107 1.54 12.19 6.61
C VAL A 107 1.36 10.95 5.74
N ALA A 108 0.19 10.79 5.14
CA ALA A 108 -0.09 9.79 4.11
C ALA A 108 -0.79 10.46 2.92
N ILE A 109 -0.18 10.37 1.74
CA ILE A 109 -0.69 11.02 0.52
C ILE A 109 -1.64 10.08 -0.24
N ASP A 110 -2.68 10.64 -0.85
CA ASP A 110 -3.41 10.03 -1.95
C ASP A 110 -2.79 10.53 -3.27
N SER A 111 -2.05 9.69 -3.97
CA SER A 111 -1.53 10.04 -5.28
C SER A 111 -2.68 10.30 -6.26
N SER A 112 -2.49 11.20 -7.25
CA SER A 112 -3.54 11.48 -8.23
C SER A 112 -4.08 10.20 -8.89
N GLY A 113 -5.39 10.15 -9.10
CA GLY A 113 -6.10 8.97 -9.58
C GLY A 113 -6.44 7.93 -8.49
N SER A 114 -6.16 8.23 -7.22
CA SER A 114 -6.44 7.35 -6.08
C SER A 114 -7.10 8.15 -4.94
N GLY A 115 -7.83 7.45 -4.07
CA GLY A 115 -8.42 8.02 -2.86
C GLY A 115 -9.28 9.27 -3.12
N GLU A 116 -9.01 10.34 -2.38
CA GLU A 116 -9.72 11.61 -2.50
C GLU A 116 -9.03 12.60 -3.47
N SER A 117 -7.90 12.19 -4.09
CA SER A 117 -7.21 13.01 -5.08
C SER A 117 -7.88 13.02 -6.43
N ASP A 118 -7.70 14.13 -7.18
CA ASP A 118 -8.26 14.27 -8.52
C ASP A 118 -7.70 13.21 -9.49
N HIS A 119 -8.53 12.83 -10.45
CA HIS A 119 -8.10 12.08 -11.63
C HIS A 119 -7.50 13.02 -12.67
N ARG A 120 -6.52 12.53 -13.43
CA ARG A 120 -5.86 13.30 -14.49
C ARG A 120 -6.21 12.77 -15.88
N LYS A 121 -6.03 13.61 -16.90
CA LYS A 121 -6.09 13.19 -18.32
C LYS A 121 -4.87 12.39 -18.70
N GLU A 122 -3.72 12.74 -18.14
CA GLU A 122 -2.43 12.09 -18.33
C GLU A 122 -1.68 12.05 -17.00
N TYR A 123 -0.95 10.98 -16.73
CA TYR A 123 -0.10 10.78 -15.57
C TYR A 123 1.34 10.63 -16.03
N SER A 124 2.30 11.00 -15.19
CA SER A 124 3.70 10.73 -15.43
C SER A 124 4.44 10.46 -14.13
N ALA A 125 5.59 9.84 -14.21
CA ALA A 125 6.40 9.55 -13.04
C ALA A 125 6.91 10.84 -12.37
N ALA A 126 7.27 11.86 -13.17
CA ALA A 126 7.65 13.17 -12.66
C ALA A 126 6.49 13.88 -11.96
N LEU A 127 5.24 13.76 -12.46
CA LEU A 127 4.07 14.32 -11.78
C LEU A 127 3.83 13.68 -10.42
N PHE A 128 3.93 12.36 -10.31
CA PHE A 128 3.80 11.67 -9.01
C PHE A 128 4.92 12.06 -8.04
N ALA A 129 6.16 12.20 -8.53
CA ALA A 129 7.27 12.71 -7.72
C ALA A 129 7.02 14.16 -7.26
N GLN A 130 6.48 15.01 -8.14
CA GLN A 130 6.09 16.39 -7.81
C GLN A 130 4.96 16.43 -6.76
N GLU A 131 4.04 15.47 -6.76
CA GLU A 131 2.98 15.35 -5.75
C GLU A 131 3.57 15.07 -4.36
N ILE A 132 4.58 14.20 -4.27
CA ILE A 132 5.33 13.92 -3.03
C ILE A 132 6.01 15.22 -2.54
N SER A 133 6.77 15.89 -3.39
CA SER A 133 7.47 17.15 -3.10
C SER A 133 6.50 18.25 -2.64
N ALA A 134 5.37 18.41 -3.35
CA ALA A 134 4.36 19.41 -3.02
C ALA A 134 3.66 19.11 -1.68
N CYS A 135 3.44 17.83 -1.37
CA CYS A 135 2.86 17.41 -0.10
C CYS A 135 3.82 17.71 1.07
N ILE A 136 5.13 17.44 0.93
CA ILE A 136 6.17 17.80 1.91
C ILE A 136 6.12 19.31 2.18
N SER A 137 6.11 20.12 1.13
CA SER A 137 6.07 21.58 1.23
C SER A 137 4.78 22.08 1.86
N ALA A 138 3.62 21.59 1.43
CA ALA A 138 2.30 22.02 1.91
C ALA A 138 2.03 21.64 3.38
N ALA A 139 2.54 20.50 3.81
CA ALA A 139 2.44 20.04 5.19
C ALA A 139 3.55 20.61 6.09
N HIS A 140 4.50 21.39 5.53
CA HIS A 140 5.65 21.97 6.24
C HIS A 140 6.49 20.91 6.94
N LEU A 141 6.73 19.77 6.28
CA LEU A 141 7.49 18.66 6.84
C LEU A 141 8.99 18.98 6.87
N ASN A 142 9.65 18.54 7.93
CA ASN A 142 11.11 18.70 8.11
C ASN A 142 11.73 17.35 8.41
N ALA A 143 13.01 17.18 8.09
CA ALA A 143 13.75 15.94 8.30
C ALA A 143 12.92 14.73 7.86
N THR A 144 12.53 14.73 6.57
CA THR A 144 11.47 13.85 6.07
C THR A 144 12.02 12.52 5.58
N VAL A 145 11.54 11.43 6.19
CA VAL A 145 11.69 10.07 5.66
C VAL A 145 10.45 9.73 4.82
N VAL A 146 10.65 9.42 3.54
CA VAL A 146 9.54 9.03 2.64
C VAL A 146 9.49 7.52 2.51
N ILE A 147 8.36 6.91 2.86
CA ILE A 147 8.14 5.46 2.88
C ILE A 147 7.18 5.10 1.75
N GLY A 148 7.68 4.46 0.71
CA GLY A 148 6.88 4.13 -0.48
C GLY A 148 6.72 2.64 -0.72
N HIS A 149 5.46 2.18 -0.87
CA HIS A 149 5.14 0.79 -1.16
C HIS A 149 4.91 0.55 -2.65
N SER A 150 5.53 -0.49 -3.22
CA SER A 150 5.25 -0.96 -4.59
C SER A 150 5.43 0.17 -5.62
N PHE A 151 4.37 0.54 -6.36
CA PHE A 151 4.36 1.69 -7.26
C PHE A 151 4.75 2.98 -6.53
N GLY A 152 4.27 3.20 -5.30
CA GLY A 152 4.69 4.32 -4.45
C GLY A 152 6.19 4.29 -4.15
N GLY A 153 6.80 3.12 -3.97
CA GLY A 153 8.24 2.97 -3.80
C GLY A 153 9.03 3.41 -5.05
N THR A 154 8.51 3.10 -6.25
CA THR A 154 9.08 3.63 -7.49
C THR A 154 8.98 5.15 -7.55
N MET A 155 7.83 5.73 -7.19
CA MET A 155 7.63 7.18 -7.22
C MET A 155 8.47 7.88 -6.14
N THR A 156 8.62 7.29 -4.96
CA THR A 156 9.51 7.77 -3.88
C THR A 156 10.96 7.85 -4.34
N ARG A 157 11.46 6.82 -5.03
CA ARG A 157 12.81 6.82 -5.60
C ARG A 157 12.99 7.92 -6.64
N ILE A 158 11.99 8.12 -7.50
CA ILE A 158 12.04 9.19 -8.51
C ILE A 158 11.96 10.57 -7.84
N ALA A 159 11.15 10.72 -6.78
CA ALA A 159 11.09 11.95 -5.99
C ALA A 159 12.45 12.28 -5.34
N ALA A 160 13.11 11.28 -4.74
CA ALA A 160 14.44 11.43 -4.17
C ALA A 160 15.51 11.79 -5.22
N HIS A 161 15.36 11.33 -6.45
CA HIS A 161 16.24 11.70 -7.57
C HIS A 161 16.00 13.14 -8.06
N LEU A 162 14.73 13.58 -8.13
CA LEU A 162 14.37 14.90 -8.66
C LEU A 162 14.41 16.03 -7.63
N TYR A 163 14.20 15.72 -6.35
CA TYR A 163 14.08 16.67 -5.24
C TYR A 163 14.90 16.23 -4.01
N PRO A 164 16.21 15.89 -4.17
CA PRO A 164 17.01 15.31 -3.09
C PRO A 164 17.10 16.22 -1.86
N GLU A 165 16.99 17.53 -2.04
CA GLU A 165 17.05 18.52 -0.96
C GLU A 165 15.84 18.54 -0.03
N GLN A 166 14.76 17.85 -0.39
CA GLN A 166 13.51 17.81 0.39
C GLN A 166 13.34 16.53 1.21
N LEU A 167 14.15 15.51 0.94
CA LEU A 167 14.08 14.21 1.58
C LEU A 167 15.39 13.91 2.31
N ASP A 168 15.31 13.57 3.60
CA ASP A 168 16.50 13.16 4.36
C ASP A 168 16.86 11.69 4.11
N SER A 169 15.85 10.84 3.90
CA SER A 169 16.05 9.44 3.55
C SER A 169 14.78 8.84 2.96
N ILE A 170 14.90 7.65 2.37
CA ILE A 170 13.74 6.91 1.85
C ILE A 170 13.72 5.47 2.34
N VAL A 171 12.52 4.91 2.47
CA VAL A 171 12.29 3.47 2.68
C VAL A 171 11.47 2.92 1.52
N ILE A 172 12.05 2.00 0.78
CA ILE A 172 11.39 1.31 -0.32
C ILE A 172 10.76 0.03 0.22
N VAL A 173 9.44 -0.09 0.11
CA VAL A 173 8.69 -1.23 0.62
C VAL A 173 8.20 -2.06 -0.54
N ASP A 174 8.74 -3.26 -0.69
CA ASP A 174 8.36 -4.29 -1.67
C ASP A 174 8.12 -3.71 -3.10
N SER A 175 9.09 -2.94 -3.56
CA SER A 175 9.07 -2.29 -4.88
C SER A 175 10.23 -2.80 -5.72
N ALA A 176 9.92 -3.39 -6.87
CA ALA A 176 10.90 -4.01 -7.75
C ALA A 176 11.96 -3.01 -8.24
N LEU A 177 13.19 -3.47 -8.31
CA LEU A 177 14.32 -2.80 -8.94
C LEU A 177 14.66 -3.54 -10.24
N PRO A 178 13.92 -3.30 -11.35
CA PRO A 178 14.21 -3.98 -12.60
C PRO A 178 15.62 -3.61 -13.09
N PRO A 179 16.41 -4.61 -13.54
CA PRO A 179 17.71 -4.35 -14.14
C PRO A 179 17.54 -3.55 -15.45
N GLU A 180 18.59 -2.78 -15.82
CA GLU A 180 18.60 -1.86 -16.96
C GLU A 180 18.15 -2.50 -18.30
N LYS A 181 18.41 -3.79 -18.47
CA LYS A 181 18.08 -4.55 -19.69
C LYS A 181 16.82 -5.40 -19.57
N SER A 182 15.94 -5.09 -18.64
CA SER A 182 14.67 -5.80 -18.55
C SER A 182 13.82 -5.53 -19.79
N SER A 183 13.89 -6.43 -20.77
CA SER A 183 13.03 -6.47 -21.97
C SER A 183 11.58 -6.83 -21.66
N ARG A 184 11.16 -6.73 -20.40
CA ARG A 184 9.78 -6.98 -19.99
C ARG A 184 8.90 -5.95 -20.66
N ARG A 185 8.21 -6.40 -21.73
CA ARG A 185 7.08 -5.63 -22.27
C ARG A 185 6.16 -5.27 -21.10
N PRO A 186 5.73 -4.01 -20.99
CA PRO A 186 4.71 -3.65 -20.01
C PRO A 186 3.56 -4.63 -20.17
N LEU A 187 3.20 -5.33 -19.09
CA LEU A 187 2.01 -6.18 -19.12
C LEU A 187 0.83 -5.27 -19.47
N PRO A 188 -0.03 -5.67 -20.42
CA PRO A 188 -1.22 -4.89 -20.73
C PRO A 188 -2.05 -4.78 -19.45
N VAL A 189 -2.07 -3.59 -18.86
CA VAL A 189 -2.90 -3.33 -17.66
C VAL A 189 -4.34 -3.21 -18.15
N PRO A 190 -5.24 -4.12 -17.78
CA PRO A 190 -6.62 -4.04 -18.20
C PRO A 190 -7.22 -2.70 -17.77
N LYS A 191 -7.85 -1.98 -18.69
CA LYS A 191 -8.68 -0.83 -18.33
C LYS A 191 -9.80 -1.32 -17.43
N LEU A 192 -9.76 -0.94 -16.15
CA LEU A 192 -10.85 -1.24 -15.23
C LEU A 192 -12.03 -0.38 -15.62
N LYS A 193 -13.12 -1.01 -16.06
CA LYS A 193 -14.35 -0.30 -16.28
C LYS A 193 -14.90 0.14 -14.92
N SER A 194 -15.17 1.43 -14.77
CA SER A 194 -15.96 1.93 -13.64
C SER A 194 -17.28 1.19 -13.60
N ARG A 195 -17.62 0.67 -12.42
CA ARG A 195 -18.91 0.00 -12.16
C ARG A 195 -19.57 0.68 -10.99
N CYS A 196 -20.85 0.95 -11.14
CA CYS A 196 -21.67 1.43 -10.05
C CYS A 196 -22.31 0.24 -9.34
N TYR A 197 -22.32 0.26 -8.02
CA TYR A 197 -22.91 -0.77 -7.15
C TYR A 197 -24.06 -0.15 -6.36
N GLU A 198 -25.12 -0.94 -6.14
CA GLU A 198 -26.32 -0.48 -5.45
C GLU A 198 -26.07 -0.19 -3.96
N SER A 199 -25.13 -0.92 -3.34
CA SER A 199 -24.77 -0.76 -1.93
C SER A 199 -23.28 -0.80 -1.69
N MET A 200 -22.84 -0.26 -0.55
CA MET A 200 -21.46 -0.32 -0.06
C MET A 200 -20.98 -1.79 0.04
N GLU A 201 -21.81 -2.67 0.58
CA GLU A 201 -21.50 -4.10 0.75
C GLU A 201 -21.31 -4.80 -0.58
N GLN A 202 -22.11 -4.45 -1.60
CA GLN A 202 -21.95 -4.99 -2.95
C GLN A 202 -20.60 -4.55 -3.55
N GLY A 203 -20.23 -3.28 -3.35
CA GLY A 203 -18.93 -2.74 -3.76
C GLY A 203 -17.76 -3.41 -3.03
N LYS A 204 -17.85 -3.52 -1.69
CA LYS A 204 -16.82 -4.16 -0.83
C LYS A 204 -16.53 -5.60 -1.27
N ARG A 205 -17.54 -6.38 -1.61
CA ARG A 205 -17.37 -7.75 -2.15
C ARG A 205 -16.59 -7.80 -3.46
N ARG A 206 -16.43 -6.69 -4.17
CA ARG A 206 -15.67 -6.58 -5.43
C ARG A 206 -14.24 -6.03 -5.23
N PHE A 207 -13.91 -5.60 -4.03
CA PHE A 207 -12.54 -5.18 -3.70
C PHE A 207 -11.57 -6.36 -3.90
N ARG A 208 -10.43 -6.09 -4.53
CA ARG A 208 -9.37 -7.07 -4.77
C ARG A 208 -8.01 -6.39 -4.64
N LEU A 209 -7.08 -7.04 -3.96
CA LEU A 209 -5.69 -6.62 -3.91
C LEU A 209 -5.05 -6.66 -5.31
N ARG A 210 -4.14 -5.75 -5.56
CA ARG A 210 -3.37 -5.65 -6.80
C ARG A 210 -1.89 -5.40 -6.52
N PRO A 211 -1.01 -6.36 -6.82
CA PRO A 211 -1.31 -7.69 -7.39
C PRO A 211 -2.17 -8.55 -6.46
N PRO A 212 -2.85 -9.58 -7.01
CA PRO A 212 -3.63 -10.50 -6.19
C PRO A 212 -2.73 -11.30 -5.23
N GLN A 213 -3.14 -11.37 -3.98
CA GLN A 213 -2.56 -12.26 -2.97
C GLN A 213 -3.63 -12.67 -1.95
N SER A 214 -3.40 -13.75 -1.23
CA SER A 214 -4.16 -14.06 -0.01
C SER A 214 -3.81 -13.06 1.09
N CYS A 215 -4.74 -12.83 1.99
CA CYS A 215 -4.51 -12.05 3.20
C CYS A 215 -5.45 -12.59 4.29
N ASP A 216 -4.88 -13.03 5.40
CA ASP A 216 -5.63 -13.62 6.50
C ASP A 216 -6.31 -12.55 7.35
N ASN A 217 -5.82 -11.31 7.34
CA ASN A 217 -6.38 -10.18 8.05
C ASN A 217 -7.63 -9.63 7.31
N LYS A 218 -8.73 -10.40 7.30
CA LYS A 218 -9.96 -10.05 6.59
C LYS A 218 -10.58 -8.74 7.07
N PHE A 219 -10.42 -8.42 8.36
CA PHE A 219 -10.87 -7.15 8.94
C PHE A 219 -10.17 -5.95 8.32
N ILE A 220 -8.87 -6.06 7.97
CA ILE A 220 -8.14 -4.99 7.24
C ILE A 220 -8.72 -4.86 5.84
N LEU A 221 -8.92 -5.97 5.12
CA LEU A 221 -9.48 -5.93 3.77
C LEU A 221 -10.88 -5.31 3.74
N ASP A 222 -11.72 -5.62 4.73
CA ASP A 222 -13.06 -5.03 4.84
C ASP A 222 -12.99 -3.52 5.09
N TYR A 223 -12.10 -3.09 5.99
CA TYR A 223 -11.83 -1.68 6.26
C TYR A 223 -11.39 -0.93 4.99
N LEU A 224 -10.38 -1.43 4.30
CA LEU A 224 -9.84 -0.83 3.08
C LEU A 224 -10.86 -0.80 1.95
N ALA A 225 -11.65 -1.87 1.80
CA ALA A 225 -12.70 -1.94 0.80
C ALA A 225 -13.75 -0.84 1.00
N GLY A 226 -14.11 -0.55 2.27
CA GLY A 226 -15.03 0.54 2.61
C GLY A 226 -14.47 1.90 2.18
N HIS A 227 -13.22 2.20 2.51
CA HIS A 227 -12.56 3.45 2.15
C HIS A 227 -12.24 3.60 0.66
N SER A 228 -12.20 2.49 -0.09
CA SER A 228 -11.98 2.49 -1.54
C SER A 228 -13.20 2.93 -2.34
N LEU A 229 -14.38 3.07 -1.73
CA LEU A 229 -15.65 3.38 -2.38
C LEU A 229 -16.12 4.79 -2.04
N LYS A 230 -16.71 5.47 -3.02
CA LYS A 230 -17.43 6.73 -2.85
C LYS A 230 -18.89 6.59 -3.22
N LYS A 231 -19.75 7.32 -2.52
CA LYS A 231 -21.17 7.44 -2.85
C LYS A 231 -21.36 8.41 -4.02
N THR A 232 -22.16 8.02 -4.98
CA THR A 232 -22.56 8.84 -6.13
C THR A 232 -24.09 8.87 -6.23
N PRO A 233 -24.68 9.74 -7.04
CA PRO A 233 -26.14 9.73 -7.25
C PRO A 233 -26.68 8.40 -7.80
N LYS A 234 -25.80 7.57 -8.42
CA LYS A 234 -26.17 6.27 -9.02
C LYS A 234 -25.87 5.07 -8.11
N GLY A 235 -25.29 5.29 -6.93
CA GLY A 235 -24.86 4.23 -6.01
C GLY A 235 -23.42 4.41 -5.53
N PHE A 236 -22.65 3.34 -5.49
CA PHE A 236 -21.25 3.34 -5.01
C PHE A 236 -20.29 2.98 -6.13
N GLU A 237 -19.19 3.71 -6.21
CA GLU A 237 -18.13 3.49 -7.20
C GLU A 237 -16.76 3.47 -6.52
N PHE A 238 -15.80 2.72 -7.09
CA PHE A 238 -14.42 2.80 -6.64
C PHE A 238 -13.82 4.18 -6.95
N LYS A 239 -13.06 4.73 -6.00
CA LYS A 239 -12.36 6.02 -6.14
C LYS A 239 -11.21 5.96 -7.15
N LEU A 240 -10.65 4.78 -7.37
CA LEU A 240 -9.50 4.56 -8.26
C LEU A 240 -9.82 4.92 -9.72
N ASP A 241 -8.96 5.72 -10.36
CA ASP A 241 -8.91 5.80 -11.83
C ASP A 241 -8.32 4.52 -12.40
N GLY A 242 -9.19 3.62 -12.85
CA GLY A 242 -8.77 2.34 -13.43
C GLY A 242 -7.95 2.45 -14.72
N ALA A 243 -7.74 3.67 -15.23
CA ALA A 243 -6.97 3.94 -16.43
C ALA A 243 -5.60 4.58 -16.17
N VAL A 244 -5.14 4.72 -14.90
CA VAL A 244 -3.87 5.36 -14.55
C VAL A 244 -2.74 4.88 -15.46
N PHE A 245 -2.46 3.58 -15.52
CA PHE A 245 -1.38 3.05 -16.36
C PHE A 245 -1.61 3.22 -17.86
N ALA A 246 -2.86 3.20 -18.31
CA ALA A 246 -3.18 3.42 -19.74
C ALA A 246 -3.00 4.89 -20.15
N LYS A 247 -2.96 5.80 -19.17
CA LYS A 247 -2.77 7.24 -19.34
C LYS A 247 -1.36 7.69 -18.94
N MET A 248 -0.44 6.75 -18.58
CA MET A 248 0.94 7.10 -18.25
C MET A 248 1.69 7.58 -19.48
N ALA A 249 2.30 8.75 -19.37
CA ALA A 249 3.27 9.23 -20.37
C ALA A 249 4.52 8.33 -20.33
N LEU A 250 4.90 7.79 -21.47
CA LEU A 250 6.07 6.91 -21.62
C LEU A 250 7.30 7.64 -22.17
N THR A 251 7.23 8.97 -22.26
CA THR A 251 8.29 9.81 -22.84
C THR A 251 9.40 10.15 -21.87
N GLU A 252 9.14 10.01 -20.57
CA GLU A 252 10.12 10.30 -19.52
C GLU A 252 11.21 9.23 -19.46
N LYS A 253 12.47 9.67 -19.41
CA LYS A 253 13.62 8.79 -19.27
C LYS A 253 14.27 9.04 -17.92
N PHE A 254 14.31 8.00 -17.09
CA PHE A 254 15.04 8.00 -15.83
C PHE A 254 16.17 6.97 -15.88
N PRO A 255 17.23 7.11 -15.07
CA PRO A 255 18.23 6.06 -14.91
C PRO A 255 17.57 4.74 -14.50
N ALA A 256 18.26 3.63 -14.73
CA ALA A 256 17.79 2.33 -14.26
C ALA A 256 17.56 2.36 -12.73
N ALA A 257 16.59 1.60 -12.26
CA ALA A 257 16.18 1.64 -10.86
C ALA A 257 17.35 1.33 -9.88
N ALA A 258 18.17 0.34 -10.23
CA ALA A 258 19.34 -0.03 -9.43
C ALA A 258 20.42 1.06 -9.42
N ASP A 259 20.68 1.69 -10.60
CA ASP A 259 21.64 2.79 -10.72
C ASP A 259 21.17 4.01 -9.90
N MET A 260 19.90 4.34 -10.01
CA MET A 260 19.30 5.44 -9.26
C MET A 260 19.46 5.25 -7.75
N VAL A 261 19.26 4.03 -7.24
CA VAL A 261 19.44 3.69 -5.82
C VAL A 261 20.92 3.76 -5.42
N ARG A 262 21.81 3.18 -6.21
CA ARG A 262 23.26 3.18 -5.95
C ARG A 262 23.85 4.60 -5.90
N ASP A 263 23.39 5.46 -6.81
CA ASP A 263 23.93 6.81 -6.98
C ASP A 263 23.20 7.84 -6.08
N MET A 264 22.25 7.40 -5.26
CA MET A 264 21.47 8.27 -4.37
C MET A 264 22.35 8.83 -3.23
N GLN A 265 22.21 10.14 -3.00
CA GLN A 265 23.02 10.84 -2.00
C GLN A 265 22.40 10.81 -0.60
N ILE A 266 21.19 10.32 -0.47
CA ILE A 266 20.48 10.15 0.80
C ILE A 266 20.37 8.67 1.15
N PRO A 267 20.29 8.31 2.45
CA PRO A 267 20.14 6.92 2.88
C PRO A 267 18.90 6.25 2.32
N VAL A 268 19.06 4.98 1.92
CA VAL A 268 17.99 4.17 1.34
C VAL A 268 17.81 2.89 2.14
N GLY A 269 16.67 2.75 2.80
CA GLY A 269 16.27 1.53 3.46
C GLY A 269 15.33 0.67 2.60
N PHE A 270 15.36 -0.64 2.83
CA PHE A 270 14.48 -1.59 2.16
C PHE A 270 13.73 -2.47 3.14
N ILE A 271 12.44 -2.68 2.84
CA ILE A 271 11.59 -3.67 3.52
C ILE A 271 10.89 -4.51 2.46
N TYR A 272 10.97 -5.83 2.54
CA TYR A 272 10.21 -6.69 1.64
C TYR A 272 9.70 -7.93 2.34
N GLY A 273 8.69 -8.57 1.73
CA GLY A 273 8.11 -9.81 2.24
C GLY A 273 8.93 -11.03 1.82
N GLU A 274 9.19 -11.94 2.75
CA GLU A 274 9.91 -13.21 2.48
C GLU A 274 9.29 -14.01 1.31
N LYS A 275 7.96 -13.96 1.20
CA LYS A 275 7.19 -14.66 0.16
C LYS A 275 6.83 -13.76 -1.05
N SER A 276 7.45 -12.58 -1.13
CA SER A 276 7.18 -11.67 -2.24
C SER A 276 7.76 -12.18 -3.54
N ARG A 277 6.94 -12.16 -4.60
CA ARG A 277 7.38 -12.50 -5.96
C ARG A 277 8.19 -11.39 -6.63
N PHE A 278 8.22 -10.20 -6.06
CA PHE A 278 8.99 -9.05 -6.56
C PHE A 278 10.43 -9.07 -6.05
N PHE A 279 10.69 -9.80 -4.96
CA PHE A 279 12.03 -9.96 -4.37
C PHE A 279 12.40 -11.44 -4.25
N PRO A 280 12.64 -12.14 -5.38
CA PRO A 280 13.23 -13.47 -5.33
C PRO A 280 14.64 -13.38 -4.70
N PRO A 281 15.19 -14.48 -4.16
CA PRO A 281 16.50 -14.51 -3.48
C PRO A 281 17.62 -13.81 -4.25
N THR A 282 17.66 -13.97 -5.58
CA THR A 282 18.66 -13.34 -6.46
C THR A 282 18.62 -11.82 -6.41
N ILE A 283 17.44 -11.21 -6.38
CA ILE A 283 17.29 -9.74 -6.27
C ILE A 283 17.68 -9.27 -4.86
N ALA A 284 17.35 -10.06 -3.82
CA ALA A 284 17.73 -9.76 -2.45
C ALA A 284 19.27 -9.80 -2.26
N GLU A 285 19.94 -10.76 -2.89
CA GLU A 285 21.41 -10.87 -2.91
C GLU A 285 22.04 -9.68 -3.66
N GLU A 286 21.53 -9.29 -4.82
CA GLU A 286 21.97 -8.11 -5.56
C GLU A 286 21.81 -6.81 -4.75
N LEU A 287 20.70 -6.67 -4.01
CA LEU A 287 20.49 -5.54 -3.10
C LEU A 287 21.53 -5.51 -1.98
N ALA A 288 21.80 -6.66 -1.36
CA ALA A 288 22.78 -6.77 -0.26
C ALA A 288 24.21 -6.48 -0.70
N ILE A 289 24.52 -6.63 -1.99
CA ILE A 289 25.81 -6.23 -2.58
C ILE A 289 25.86 -4.71 -2.84
N SER A 290 24.72 -4.12 -3.20
CA SER A 290 24.64 -2.71 -3.63
C SER A 290 24.35 -1.72 -2.51
N LEU A 291 23.82 -2.21 -1.37
CA LEU A 291 23.39 -1.41 -0.23
C LEU A 291 23.95 -1.99 1.06
N ASP A 292 23.94 -1.17 2.11
CA ASP A 292 24.24 -1.63 3.45
C ASP A 292 23.20 -2.67 3.91
N PRO A 293 23.60 -3.93 4.17
CA PRO A 293 22.67 -4.96 4.61
C PRO A 293 21.96 -4.62 5.92
N THR A 294 22.52 -3.74 6.75
CA THR A 294 21.89 -3.27 8.00
C THR A 294 20.65 -2.41 7.74
N LEU A 295 20.50 -1.88 6.53
CA LEU A 295 19.34 -1.09 6.10
C LEU A 295 18.28 -1.93 5.35
N ILE A 296 18.41 -3.25 5.35
CA ILE A 296 17.45 -4.17 4.72
C ILE A 296 16.70 -4.95 5.79
N ARG A 297 15.38 -5.03 5.65
CA ARG A 297 14.50 -5.85 6.52
C ARG A 297 13.65 -6.81 5.69
N VAL A 298 13.67 -8.07 6.07
CA VAL A 298 12.81 -9.11 5.51
C VAL A 298 11.71 -9.41 6.51
N ILE A 299 10.45 -9.34 6.08
CA ILE A 299 9.31 -9.65 6.93
C ILE A 299 8.89 -11.10 6.69
N PRO A 300 9.07 -11.99 7.69
CA PRO A 300 8.69 -13.39 7.57
C PRO A 300 7.20 -13.55 7.30
N ASP A 301 6.86 -14.55 6.50
CA ASP A 301 5.48 -14.92 6.14
C ASP A 301 4.68 -13.84 5.41
N ALA A 302 5.32 -12.77 4.91
CA ALA A 302 4.66 -11.71 4.17
C ALA A 302 4.88 -11.85 2.65
N HIS A 303 3.84 -11.55 1.89
CA HIS A 303 3.88 -11.39 0.44
C HIS A 303 4.08 -9.92 0.08
N HIS A 304 3.68 -9.50 -1.12
CA HIS A 304 3.85 -8.14 -1.64
C HIS A 304 3.23 -7.04 -0.77
N HIS A 305 2.01 -7.24 -0.28
CA HIS A 305 1.38 -6.27 0.63
C HIS A 305 1.79 -6.57 2.09
N VAL A 306 3.06 -6.33 2.39
CA VAL A 306 3.76 -6.74 3.62
C VAL A 306 2.99 -6.35 4.88
N PHE A 307 2.54 -5.10 4.95
CA PHE A 307 1.83 -4.54 6.11
C PHE A 307 0.36 -4.98 6.19
N LEU A 308 -0.19 -5.64 5.16
CA LEU A 308 -1.49 -6.32 5.26
C LEU A 308 -1.34 -7.71 5.86
N ASP A 309 -0.26 -8.42 5.50
CA ASP A 309 0.00 -9.77 6.00
C ASP A 309 0.54 -9.72 7.44
N GLN A 310 1.53 -8.86 7.71
CA GLN A 310 2.26 -8.77 8.96
C GLN A 310 2.33 -7.32 9.52
N PRO A 311 1.19 -6.68 9.84
CA PRO A 311 1.15 -5.25 10.18
C PRO A 311 2.05 -4.87 11.37
N LEU A 312 2.02 -5.64 12.45
CA LEU A 312 2.81 -5.32 13.65
C LEU A 312 4.30 -5.55 13.42
N ARG A 313 4.69 -6.61 12.69
CA ARG A 313 6.09 -6.84 12.32
C ARG A 313 6.62 -5.75 11.38
N PHE A 314 5.78 -5.27 10.49
CA PHE A 314 6.14 -4.13 9.62
C PHE A 314 6.36 -2.85 10.42
N ILE A 315 5.50 -2.55 11.40
CA ILE A 315 5.67 -1.42 12.31
C ILE A 315 7.00 -1.54 13.08
N GLU A 316 7.31 -2.70 13.65
CA GLU A 316 8.56 -2.92 14.38
C GLU A 316 9.79 -2.79 13.46
N ALA A 317 9.72 -3.31 12.24
CA ALA A 317 10.78 -3.16 11.26
C ALA A 317 11.03 -1.69 10.88
N LEU A 318 9.99 -0.87 10.72
CA LEU A 318 10.13 0.57 10.50
C LEU A 318 10.71 1.29 11.72
N LYS A 319 10.26 0.95 12.94
CA LYS A 319 10.79 1.55 14.18
C LYS A 319 12.27 1.27 14.39
N ASP A 320 12.74 0.10 13.95
CA ASP A 320 14.13 -0.29 14.01
C ASP A 320 14.95 0.34 12.87
N LEU A 321 14.42 0.43 11.66
CA LEU A 321 15.13 0.90 10.48
C LEU A 321 15.27 2.43 10.42
N ILE A 322 14.20 3.19 10.71
CA ILE A 322 14.21 4.65 10.54
C ILE A 322 15.33 5.35 11.32
N PRO A 323 15.62 5.02 12.61
CA PRO A 323 16.74 5.64 13.33
C PRO A 323 18.12 5.39 12.68
N GLN A 324 18.29 4.25 12.02
CA GLN A 324 19.55 3.87 11.38
C GLN A 324 19.81 4.63 10.07
N LEU A 325 18.74 5.13 9.42
CA LEU A 325 18.85 5.98 8.23
C LEU A 325 19.35 7.40 8.56
N ASN A 326 19.24 7.82 9.82
CA ASN A 326 19.57 9.17 10.27
C ASN A 326 20.86 9.22 11.14
N SER A 327 21.60 8.09 11.21
CA SER A 327 22.82 7.95 12.03
C SER A 327 24.10 8.34 11.31
#